data_42f4622874be6881a0c2b8abdce6721f
#
_entry.id   42f4622874be6881a0c2b8abdce6721f
#
_cell.length_a   1.000
_cell.length_b   1.000
_cell.length_c   1.000
_cell.angle_alpha   90.00
_cell.angle_beta   90.00
_cell.angle_gamma   90.00
#
_symmetry.space_group_name_H-M   'P 1'
#
loop_
_entity.id
_entity.type
_entity.pdbx_description
1 polymer ?
#
loop_
_entity_poly.entity_id
_entity_poly.type
_entity_poly.pdbx_seq_one_letter_code
_entity_poly.pdbx_strand_id
1 'polypeptide(L)'
;MQTAMGDDIIDRISSRLLREPEAFDPAAGMLPDWVPDTPPGRPPVPAAVLIALVRRAEGLSILYTERSPELRSHSGQIAFPGGKVDPTDSDAADAALREAWEEVHLQRSEARVLGFMPLYYTGTNYLITPVVAVVEPTAPFIPNPGEVRSVFEVPLDYLMTPGSYSTFHIKRGGREHSTWQIEHSGLVIWGITANLTRRFHDLALQPETGRSAEGG
;
A
#
# COMPACT_ATOMS: atom_id res chain seq x y z
N MET A 1 1.83 -23.42 -16.62
CA MET A 1 2.09 -23.76 -15.21
C MET A 1 2.27 -22.53 -14.34
N GLN A 2 3.02 -21.51 -14.72
CA GLN A 2 3.22 -20.27 -13.96
C GLN A 2 1.94 -19.41 -13.81
N THR A 3 1.10 -19.35 -14.84
CA THR A 3 -0.17 -18.59 -14.79
C THR A 3 -1.13 -19.14 -13.72
N ALA A 4 -1.27 -20.46 -13.61
CA ALA A 4 -2.13 -21.09 -12.60
C ALA A 4 -1.64 -20.81 -11.15
N MET A 5 -0.33 -20.80 -10.91
CA MET A 5 0.23 -20.50 -9.60
C MET A 5 0.05 -19.02 -9.21
N GLY A 6 0.07 -18.12 -10.22
CA GLY A 6 -0.23 -16.70 -10.01
C GLY A 6 -1.71 -16.46 -9.65
N ASP A 7 -2.62 -17.22 -10.22
CA ASP A 7 -4.05 -17.12 -9.93
C ASP A 7 -4.36 -17.64 -8.52
N ASP A 8 -3.77 -18.76 -8.09
CA ASP A 8 -3.93 -19.29 -6.73
C ASP A 8 -3.50 -18.31 -5.63
N ILE A 9 -2.39 -17.56 -5.83
CA ILE A 9 -1.95 -16.56 -4.85
C ILE A 9 -2.87 -15.35 -4.85
N ILE A 10 -3.38 -14.93 -6.00
CA ILE A 10 -4.34 -13.82 -6.11
C ILE A 10 -5.65 -14.18 -5.41
N ASP A 11 -6.17 -15.36 -5.62
CA ASP A 11 -7.40 -15.85 -4.98
C ASP A 11 -7.23 -15.93 -3.46
N ARG A 12 -6.09 -16.43 -2.99
CA ARG A 12 -5.75 -16.46 -1.58
C ARG A 12 -5.68 -15.05 -0.97
N ILE A 13 -5.04 -14.11 -1.63
CA ILE A 13 -4.97 -12.71 -1.20
C ILE A 13 -6.37 -12.13 -1.15
N SER A 14 -7.13 -12.27 -2.24
CA SER A 14 -8.49 -11.73 -2.36
C SER A 14 -9.43 -12.24 -1.27
N SER A 15 -9.30 -13.50 -0.89
CA SER A 15 -10.14 -14.11 0.17
C SER A 15 -9.92 -13.50 1.57
N ARG A 16 -8.82 -12.76 1.76
CA ARG A 16 -8.42 -12.15 3.04
C ARG A 16 -8.62 -10.64 3.08
N LEU A 17 -8.95 -10.05 1.96
CA LEU A 17 -9.24 -8.63 1.85
C LEU A 17 -10.68 -8.33 2.28
N LEU A 18 -10.89 -7.13 2.78
CA LEU A 18 -12.22 -6.58 2.99
C LEU A 18 -12.88 -6.32 1.62
N ARG A 19 -14.16 -6.62 1.49
CA ARG A 19 -14.91 -6.37 0.25
C ARG A 19 -15.26 -4.91 0.06
N GLU A 20 -15.41 -4.19 1.18
CA GLU A 20 -15.70 -2.76 1.24
C GLU A 20 -14.66 -2.07 2.14
N PRO A 21 -14.36 -0.80 1.91
CA PRO A 21 -13.44 -0.06 2.76
C PRO A 21 -14.02 0.03 4.17
N GLU A 22 -13.15 -0.10 5.17
CA GLU A 22 -13.53 0.07 6.57
C GLU A 22 -13.98 1.51 6.82
N ALA A 23 -15.10 1.69 7.51
CA ALA A 23 -15.53 3.01 7.95
C ALA A 23 -14.68 3.49 9.13
N PHE A 24 -14.23 4.74 9.10
CA PHE A 24 -13.54 5.32 10.24
C PHE A 24 -14.52 5.62 11.38
N ASP A 25 -14.30 4.98 12.52
CA ASP A 25 -15.01 5.27 13.75
C ASP A 25 -14.07 5.95 14.76
N PRO A 26 -14.22 7.25 15.02
CA PRO A 26 -13.41 7.94 16.02
C PRO A 26 -13.53 7.35 17.44
N ALA A 27 -14.65 6.68 17.74
CA ALA A 27 -14.91 6.07 19.04
C ALA A 27 -14.21 4.70 19.19
N ALA A 28 -13.82 4.05 18.08
CA ALA A 28 -13.16 2.75 18.10
C ALA A 28 -11.73 2.80 18.67
N GLY A 29 -11.20 4.00 19.00
CA GLY A 29 -9.89 4.15 19.63
C GLY A 29 -8.71 3.82 18.71
N MET A 30 -8.90 3.90 17.37
CA MET A 30 -7.80 3.73 16.43
C MET A 30 -6.71 4.76 16.72
N LEU A 31 -5.51 4.26 17.02
CA LEU A 31 -4.35 5.11 17.31
C LEU A 31 -3.50 5.25 16.04
N PRO A 32 -2.87 6.43 15.83
CA PRO A 32 -1.90 6.60 14.76
C PRO A 32 -0.67 5.71 15.02
N ASP A 33 0.03 5.34 13.94
CA ASP A 33 1.24 4.51 13.97
C ASP A 33 2.37 5.10 14.83
N TRP A 34 2.29 6.39 15.13
CA TRP A 34 3.20 7.11 16.03
C TRP A 34 2.51 8.37 16.57
N VAL A 35 3.12 9.01 17.58
CA VAL A 35 2.54 10.22 18.19
C VAL A 35 2.38 11.33 17.15
N PRO A 36 1.16 11.82 16.90
CA PRO A 36 0.92 12.78 15.83
C PRO A 36 1.57 14.14 16.14
N ASP A 37 2.12 14.76 15.10
CA ASP A 37 2.57 16.15 15.13
C ASP A 37 1.38 17.14 15.08
N THR A 38 0.19 16.61 14.83
CA THR A 38 -1.04 17.40 14.63
C THR A 38 -1.72 17.64 15.97
N PRO A 39 -2.19 18.86 16.25
CA PRO A 39 -2.97 19.14 17.45
C PRO A 39 -4.17 18.22 17.60
N PRO A 40 -4.52 17.76 18.81
CA PRO A 40 -5.73 16.99 19.06
C PRO A 40 -6.98 17.73 18.54
N GLY A 41 -7.94 16.98 17.96
CA GLY A 41 -9.23 17.52 17.57
C GLY A 41 -9.40 17.87 16.09
N ARG A 42 -8.36 17.71 15.25
CA ARG A 42 -8.57 17.73 13.80
C ARG A 42 -8.95 16.33 13.29
N PRO A 43 -10.03 16.23 12.50
CA PRO A 43 -10.35 14.96 11.86
C PRO A 43 -9.20 14.53 10.93
N PRO A 44 -8.91 13.24 10.82
CA PRO A 44 -7.88 12.76 9.91
C PRO A 44 -8.26 13.06 8.45
N VAL A 45 -7.25 13.27 7.62
CA VAL A 45 -7.43 13.49 6.18
C VAL A 45 -7.57 12.15 5.49
N PRO A 46 -8.70 11.86 4.82
CA PRO A 46 -8.86 10.64 4.05
C PRO A 46 -7.86 10.59 2.89
N ALA A 47 -7.23 9.42 2.73
CA ALA A 47 -6.31 9.13 1.64
C ALA A 47 -6.49 7.68 1.17
N ALA A 48 -6.07 7.39 -0.05
CA ALA A 48 -6.05 6.05 -0.59
C ALA A 48 -4.73 5.77 -1.29
N VAL A 49 -4.23 4.54 -1.18
CA VAL A 49 -3.04 4.08 -1.90
C VAL A 49 -3.34 2.79 -2.64
N LEU A 50 -2.71 2.59 -3.78
CA LEU A 50 -2.86 1.41 -4.61
C LEU A 50 -1.71 0.42 -4.38
N ILE A 51 -1.99 -0.72 -3.77
CA ILE A 51 -1.10 -1.87 -3.75
C ILE A 51 -1.38 -2.66 -5.04
N ALA A 52 -0.66 -2.29 -6.09
CA ALA A 52 -0.83 -2.86 -7.42
C ALA A 52 0.00 -4.14 -7.55
N LEU A 53 -0.67 -5.29 -7.64
CA LEU A 53 -0.08 -6.58 -7.98
C LEU A 53 0.06 -6.66 -9.50
N VAL A 54 1.21 -6.27 -10.00
CA VAL A 54 1.49 -6.22 -11.44
C VAL A 54 1.81 -7.62 -11.94
N ARG A 55 1.06 -8.09 -12.93
CA ARG A 55 1.31 -9.38 -13.57
C ARG A 55 2.39 -9.22 -14.63
N ARG A 56 3.47 -9.98 -14.50
CA ARG A 56 4.56 -10.07 -15.47
C ARG A 56 4.79 -11.52 -15.89
N ALA A 57 5.58 -11.72 -16.94
CA ALA A 57 5.93 -13.07 -17.40
C ALA A 57 6.68 -13.88 -16.32
N GLU A 58 7.47 -13.18 -15.48
CA GLU A 58 8.29 -13.75 -14.42
C GLU A 58 7.48 -14.00 -13.12
N GLY A 59 6.26 -13.51 -13.02
CA GLY A 59 5.40 -13.61 -11.83
C GLY A 59 4.72 -12.30 -11.45
N LEU A 60 4.34 -12.18 -10.20
CA LEU A 60 3.75 -10.96 -9.65
C LEU A 60 4.81 -10.05 -9.03
N SER A 61 4.64 -8.75 -9.19
CA SER A 61 5.41 -7.73 -8.50
C SER A 61 4.49 -6.67 -7.90
N ILE A 62 5.00 -5.88 -6.95
CA ILE A 62 4.30 -4.70 -6.42
C ILE A 62 4.93 -3.45 -7.00
N LEU A 63 4.08 -2.54 -7.49
CA LEU A 63 4.46 -1.26 -8.05
C LEU A 63 4.73 -0.23 -6.95
N TYR A 64 5.83 0.50 -7.12
CA TYR A 64 6.20 1.63 -6.27
C TYR A 64 6.61 2.84 -7.12
N THR A 65 6.46 4.02 -6.55
CA THR A 65 6.92 5.29 -7.11
C THR A 65 7.99 5.90 -6.21
N GLU A 66 8.98 6.55 -6.80
CA GLU A 66 9.88 7.47 -6.11
C GLU A 66 9.38 8.89 -6.33
N ARG A 67 9.03 9.58 -5.27
CA ARG A 67 8.50 10.94 -5.34
C ARG A 67 9.53 11.93 -5.86
N SER A 68 9.08 12.89 -6.66
CA SER A 68 9.94 13.92 -7.20
C SER A 68 10.67 14.69 -6.10
N PRO A 69 11.99 14.94 -6.24
CA PRO A 69 12.76 15.73 -5.27
C PRO A 69 12.31 17.20 -5.19
N GLU A 70 11.56 17.68 -6.17
CA GLU A 70 11.04 19.05 -6.23
C GLU A 70 9.81 19.28 -5.37
N LEU A 71 9.19 18.20 -4.87
CA LEU A 71 8.03 18.29 -3.99
C LEU A 71 8.41 18.83 -2.60
N ARG A 72 7.56 19.71 -2.06
CA ARG A 72 7.77 20.34 -0.75
C ARG A 72 7.74 19.36 0.43
N SER A 73 7.12 18.21 0.26
CA SER A 73 6.97 17.18 1.32
C SER A 73 7.25 15.82 0.76
N HIS A 74 7.89 14.96 1.59
CA HIS A 74 8.18 13.55 1.25
C HIS A 74 9.04 13.38 -0.02
N SER A 75 9.86 14.39 -0.33
CA SER A 75 10.77 14.40 -1.48
C SER A 75 11.70 13.18 -1.46
N GLY A 76 11.80 12.47 -2.59
CA GLY A 76 12.66 11.29 -2.75
C GLY A 76 12.21 10.05 -1.97
N GLN A 77 11.06 10.07 -1.29
CA GLN A 77 10.53 8.90 -0.62
C GLN A 77 9.86 7.94 -1.61
N ILE A 78 10.00 6.66 -1.31
CA ILE A 78 9.31 5.62 -2.05
C ILE A 78 7.92 5.42 -1.46
N ALA A 79 6.91 5.39 -2.32
CA ALA A 79 5.51 5.27 -1.95
C ALA A 79 4.77 4.30 -2.89
N PHE A 80 3.61 3.84 -2.48
CA PHE A 80 2.61 3.33 -3.40
C PHE A 80 2.01 4.51 -4.18
N PRO A 81 1.56 4.33 -5.42
CA PRO A 81 0.70 5.31 -6.08
C PRO A 81 -0.49 5.64 -5.18
N GLY A 82 -0.77 6.93 -5.01
CA GLY A 82 -1.89 7.33 -4.16
C GLY A 82 -1.79 8.73 -3.59
N GLY A 83 -2.91 9.19 -3.03
CA GLY A 83 -3.04 10.54 -2.50
C GLY A 83 -4.29 10.73 -1.67
N LYS A 84 -4.73 11.97 -1.56
CA LYS A 84 -5.94 12.33 -0.83
C LYS A 84 -7.18 11.87 -1.61
N VAL A 85 -8.19 11.46 -0.88
CA VAL A 85 -9.52 11.28 -1.47
C VAL A 85 -10.08 12.66 -1.80
N ASP A 86 -10.38 12.87 -3.08
CA ASP A 86 -11.02 14.11 -3.56
C ASP A 86 -12.54 13.99 -3.40
N PRO A 87 -13.28 15.08 -3.17
CA PRO A 87 -14.75 15.07 -3.12
C PRO A 87 -15.44 14.54 -4.40
N THR A 88 -14.73 14.49 -5.51
CA THR A 88 -15.22 13.94 -6.79
C THR A 88 -15.01 12.43 -6.91
N ASP A 89 -14.18 11.83 -6.08
CA ASP A 89 -13.99 10.38 -6.07
C ASP A 89 -15.22 9.69 -5.50
N SER A 90 -15.67 8.64 -6.15
CA SER A 90 -16.84 7.88 -5.69
C SER A 90 -16.57 7.08 -4.41
N ASP A 91 -15.33 6.62 -4.25
CA ASP A 91 -14.84 5.85 -3.10
C ASP A 91 -13.30 5.86 -3.03
N ALA A 92 -12.73 5.12 -2.08
CA ALA A 92 -11.28 5.00 -1.92
C ALA A 92 -10.59 4.27 -3.09
N ALA A 93 -11.29 3.34 -3.77
CA ALA A 93 -10.73 2.66 -4.93
C ALA A 93 -10.66 3.61 -6.13
N ASP A 94 -11.67 4.45 -6.29
CA ASP A 94 -11.69 5.49 -7.32
C ASP A 94 -10.53 6.47 -7.13
N ALA A 95 -10.33 6.97 -5.90
CA ALA A 95 -9.21 7.81 -5.53
C ALA A 95 -7.85 7.17 -5.85
N ALA A 96 -7.63 5.93 -5.40
CA ALA A 96 -6.37 5.23 -5.63
C ALA A 96 -6.07 5.00 -7.12
N LEU A 97 -7.08 4.69 -7.92
CA LEU A 97 -6.93 4.49 -9.37
C LEU A 97 -6.73 5.81 -10.12
N ARG A 98 -7.39 6.90 -9.69
CA ARG A 98 -7.17 8.24 -10.24
C ARG A 98 -5.74 8.69 -10.00
N GLU A 99 -5.25 8.59 -8.76
CA GLU A 99 -3.87 8.95 -8.41
C GLU A 99 -2.85 8.09 -9.18
N ALA A 100 -3.09 6.78 -9.34
CA ALA A 100 -2.23 5.91 -10.14
C ALA A 100 -2.23 6.29 -11.62
N TRP A 101 -3.34 6.78 -12.16
CA TRP A 101 -3.37 7.36 -13.50
C TRP A 101 -2.56 8.66 -13.58
N GLU A 102 -2.71 9.56 -12.63
CA GLU A 102 -2.02 10.85 -12.58
C GLU A 102 -0.51 10.68 -12.41
N GLU A 103 -0.09 9.77 -11.53
CA GLU A 103 1.32 9.55 -11.17
C GLU A 103 2.09 8.68 -12.19
N VAL A 104 1.48 7.61 -12.71
CA VAL A 104 2.18 6.58 -13.50
C VAL A 104 1.47 6.16 -14.78
N HIS A 105 0.40 6.84 -15.17
CA HIS A 105 -0.43 6.57 -16.35
C HIS A 105 -1.05 5.16 -16.39
N LEU A 106 -1.31 4.56 -15.21
CA LEU A 106 -2.02 3.30 -15.13
C LEU A 106 -3.47 3.48 -15.60
N GLN A 107 -3.85 2.79 -16.67
CA GLN A 107 -5.23 2.82 -17.14
C GLN A 107 -6.16 2.07 -16.19
N ARG A 108 -7.31 2.67 -15.88
CA ARG A 108 -8.32 2.03 -15.01
C ARG A 108 -8.76 0.66 -15.53
N SER A 109 -8.84 0.48 -16.84
CA SER A 109 -9.21 -0.79 -17.49
C SER A 109 -8.18 -1.89 -17.31
N GLU A 110 -6.94 -1.55 -16.94
CA GLU A 110 -5.86 -2.50 -16.69
C GLU A 110 -5.81 -2.99 -15.23
N ALA A 111 -6.64 -2.39 -14.36
CA ALA A 111 -6.67 -2.69 -12.93
C ALA A 111 -8.00 -3.34 -12.53
N ARG A 112 -7.92 -4.48 -11.85
CA ARG A 112 -9.06 -5.16 -11.22
C ARG A 112 -8.89 -5.12 -9.71
N VAL A 113 -9.70 -4.31 -9.03
CA VAL A 113 -9.70 -4.23 -7.57
C VAL A 113 -10.09 -5.59 -6.97
N LEU A 114 -9.28 -6.07 -6.03
CA LEU A 114 -9.50 -7.30 -5.28
C LEU A 114 -10.22 -7.06 -3.96
N GLY A 115 -9.99 -5.90 -3.36
CA GLY A 115 -10.54 -5.50 -2.07
C GLY A 115 -9.63 -4.50 -1.35
N PHE A 116 -9.86 -4.39 -0.03
CA PHE A 116 -9.24 -3.39 0.81
C PHE A 116 -8.51 -4.04 1.99
N MET A 117 -7.45 -3.43 2.43
CA MET A 117 -6.84 -3.74 3.73
C MET A 117 -7.47 -2.85 4.82
N PRO A 118 -7.34 -3.24 6.10
CA PRO A 118 -7.75 -2.39 7.21
C PRO A 118 -7.09 -1.01 7.14
N LEU A 119 -7.82 0.00 7.61
CA LEU A 119 -7.36 1.39 7.66
C LEU A 119 -5.99 1.53 8.33
N TYR A 120 -5.22 2.48 7.86
CA TYR A 120 -3.93 2.84 8.43
C TYR A 120 -3.92 4.33 8.81
N TYR A 121 -3.90 4.61 10.12
CA TYR A 121 -3.86 5.97 10.61
C TYR A 121 -2.41 6.39 10.86
N THR A 122 -1.98 7.47 10.20
CA THR A 122 -0.59 7.96 10.26
C THR A 122 -0.42 9.05 11.29
N GLY A 123 0.78 9.17 11.86
CA GLY A 123 1.14 10.27 12.75
C GLY A 123 1.13 11.65 12.08
N THR A 124 1.05 11.70 10.74
CA THR A 124 0.86 12.95 9.98
C THR A 124 -0.61 13.29 9.74
N ASN A 125 -1.52 12.63 10.45
CA ASN A 125 -2.97 12.83 10.42
C ASN A 125 -3.65 12.43 9.11
N TYR A 126 -3.08 11.47 8.37
CA TYR A 126 -3.77 10.82 7.26
C TYR A 126 -4.39 9.51 7.69
N LEU A 127 -5.60 9.27 7.22
CA LEU A 127 -6.29 7.99 7.34
C LEU A 127 -6.26 7.32 5.97
N ILE A 128 -5.38 6.35 5.81
CA ILE A 128 -5.12 5.71 4.54
C ILE A 128 -5.98 4.46 4.41
N THR A 129 -6.71 4.35 3.31
CA THR A 129 -7.36 3.12 2.85
C THR A 129 -6.44 2.45 1.82
N PRO A 130 -5.78 1.33 2.16
CA PRO A 130 -5.00 0.60 1.17
C PRO A 130 -5.92 -0.24 0.28
N VAL A 131 -5.85 0.02 -1.02
CA VAL A 131 -6.61 -0.66 -2.07
C VAL A 131 -5.70 -1.68 -2.74
N VAL A 132 -6.11 -2.93 -2.81
CA VAL A 132 -5.34 -3.99 -3.48
C VAL A 132 -5.97 -4.29 -4.83
N ALA A 133 -5.19 -4.26 -5.89
CA ALA A 133 -5.66 -4.57 -7.23
C ALA A 133 -4.64 -5.44 -7.99
N VAL A 134 -5.13 -6.32 -8.86
CA VAL A 134 -4.31 -6.94 -9.91
C VAL A 134 -4.26 -5.99 -11.10
N VAL A 135 -3.07 -5.81 -11.63
CA VAL A 135 -2.80 -4.92 -12.76
C VAL A 135 -2.17 -5.73 -13.89
N GLU A 136 -2.75 -5.62 -15.06
CA GLU A 136 -2.27 -6.25 -16.31
C GLU A 136 -1.95 -5.15 -17.33
N PRO A 137 -0.79 -4.49 -17.19
CA PRO A 137 -0.48 -3.32 -18.01
C PRO A 137 -0.19 -3.72 -19.45
N THR A 138 -0.80 -3.00 -20.38
CA THR A 138 -0.61 -3.17 -21.84
C THR A 138 0.58 -2.38 -22.38
N ALA A 139 1.10 -1.43 -21.57
CA ALA A 139 2.23 -0.57 -21.88
C ALA A 139 3.11 -0.37 -20.63
N PRO A 140 4.35 0.09 -20.80
CA PRO A 140 5.18 0.51 -19.66
C PRO A 140 4.52 1.65 -18.86
N PHE A 141 4.68 1.66 -17.54
CA PHE A 141 4.30 2.80 -16.71
C PHE A 141 5.13 4.03 -17.06
N ILE A 142 4.49 5.18 -17.14
CA ILE A 142 5.12 6.46 -17.49
C ILE A 142 5.02 7.39 -16.28
N PRO A 143 6.12 7.69 -15.58
CA PRO A 143 6.08 8.61 -14.46
C PRO A 143 5.70 10.02 -14.90
N ASN A 144 4.82 10.68 -14.14
CA ASN A 144 4.54 12.10 -14.28
C ASN A 144 5.69 12.91 -13.63
N PRO A 145 6.53 13.62 -14.39
CA PRO A 145 7.74 14.26 -13.84
C PRO A 145 7.47 15.30 -12.75
N GLY A 146 6.25 15.87 -12.72
CA GLY A 146 5.86 16.84 -11.69
C GLY A 146 5.69 16.21 -10.31
N GLU A 147 5.44 14.90 -10.22
CA GLU A 147 5.12 14.22 -8.98
C GLU A 147 6.03 13.02 -8.71
N VAL A 148 6.40 12.29 -9.75
CA VAL A 148 7.13 11.02 -9.69
C VAL A 148 8.43 11.14 -10.47
N ARG A 149 9.55 10.85 -9.80
CA ARG A 149 10.88 10.77 -10.41
C ARG A 149 11.07 9.47 -11.18
N SER A 150 10.67 8.36 -10.57
CA SER A 150 10.85 7.04 -11.15
C SER A 150 9.75 6.08 -10.66
N VAL A 151 9.51 5.05 -11.49
CA VAL A 151 8.59 3.94 -11.21
C VAL A 151 9.41 2.66 -11.23
N PHE A 152 9.17 1.78 -10.28
CA PHE A 152 9.83 0.48 -10.22
C PHE A 152 8.92 -0.58 -9.60
N GLU A 153 9.30 -1.82 -9.80
CA GLU A 153 8.56 -2.96 -9.29
C GLU A 153 9.47 -3.82 -8.41
N VAL A 154 8.90 -4.35 -7.34
CA VAL A 154 9.58 -5.31 -6.46
C VAL A 154 8.88 -6.66 -6.58
N PRO A 155 9.59 -7.75 -6.90
CA PRO A 155 8.98 -9.07 -7.01
C PRO A 155 8.22 -9.46 -5.74
N LEU A 156 7.00 -9.99 -5.91
CA LEU A 156 6.15 -10.40 -4.80
C LEU A 156 6.84 -11.46 -3.94
N ASP A 157 7.52 -12.42 -4.57
CA ASP A 157 8.25 -13.49 -3.86
C ASP A 157 9.32 -12.93 -2.91
N TYR A 158 10.01 -11.85 -3.33
CA TYR A 158 10.95 -11.14 -2.45
C TYR A 158 10.23 -10.54 -1.25
N LEU A 159 9.11 -9.84 -1.48
CA LEU A 159 8.31 -9.21 -0.43
C LEU A 159 7.62 -10.23 0.49
N MET A 160 7.39 -11.45 0.02
CA MET A 160 6.83 -12.55 0.83
C MET A 160 7.89 -13.25 1.68
N THR A 161 9.16 -12.88 1.56
CA THR A 161 10.26 -13.45 2.35
C THR A 161 10.45 -12.64 3.65
N PRO A 162 10.32 -13.24 4.85
CA PRO A 162 10.46 -12.51 6.12
C PRO A 162 11.79 -11.78 6.27
N GLY A 163 12.87 -12.33 5.71
CA GLY A 163 14.22 -11.74 5.75
C GLY A 163 14.39 -10.47 4.91
N SER A 164 13.40 -10.11 4.08
CA SER A 164 13.43 -8.87 3.29
C SER A 164 13.09 -7.62 4.13
N TYR A 165 12.69 -7.81 5.37
CA TYR A 165 12.30 -6.74 6.29
C TYR A 165 13.29 -6.59 7.41
N SER A 166 13.69 -5.35 7.69
CA SER A 166 14.48 -4.98 8.86
C SER A 166 13.85 -3.81 9.60
N THR A 167 14.31 -3.57 10.83
CA THR A 167 13.80 -2.46 11.63
C THR A 167 14.62 -1.21 11.36
N PHE A 168 13.95 -0.11 11.11
CA PHE A 168 14.54 1.21 10.94
C PHE A 168 14.13 2.11 12.11
N HIS A 169 15.09 2.78 12.74
CA HIS A 169 14.86 3.63 13.90
C HIS A 169 14.95 5.11 13.50
N ILE A 170 13.92 5.86 13.82
CA ILE A 170 13.82 7.30 13.55
C ILE A 170 13.70 8.05 14.87
N LYS A 171 14.51 9.09 15.05
CA LYS A 171 14.32 10.03 16.16
C LYS A 171 13.47 11.21 15.68
N ARG A 172 12.30 11.39 16.29
CA ARG A 172 11.40 12.50 15.99
C ARG A 172 10.77 13.03 17.29
N GLY A 173 10.73 14.37 17.45
CA GLY A 173 10.20 14.99 18.66
C GLY A 173 10.91 14.56 19.96
N GLY A 174 12.19 14.19 19.88
CA GLY A 174 12.95 13.67 21.03
C GLY A 174 12.63 12.23 21.43
N ARG A 175 11.78 11.53 20.69
CA ARG A 175 11.41 10.12 20.89
C ARG A 175 11.98 9.26 19.77
N GLU A 176 12.32 8.03 20.10
CA GLU A 176 12.70 7.01 19.12
C GLU A 176 11.47 6.22 18.67
N HIS A 177 11.30 6.11 17.36
CA HIS A 177 10.23 5.36 16.72
C HIS A 177 10.84 4.27 15.85
N SER A 178 10.29 3.08 15.92
CA SER A 178 10.68 1.96 15.05
C SER A 178 9.69 1.85 13.91
N THR A 179 10.20 1.66 12.72
CA THR A 179 9.42 1.37 11.51
C THR A 179 10.09 0.27 10.72
N TRP A 180 9.39 -0.33 9.78
CA TRP A 180 9.98 -1.28 8.85
C TRP A 180 10.75 -0.59 7.74
N GLN A 181 11.77 -1.28 7.23
CA GLN A 181 12.42 -0.96 5.96
C GLN A 181 12.63 -2.22 5.14
N ILE A 182 12.67 -2.05 3.82
CA ILE A 182 12.90 -3.07 2.81
C ILE A 182 13.99 -2.52 1.89
N GLU A 183 15.05 -3.29 1.67
CA GLU A 183 16.10 -2.93 0.72
C GLU A 183 16.00 -3.83 -0.51
N HIS A 184 15.85 -3.25 -1.69
CA HIS A 184 15.82 -3.99 -2.94
C HIS A 184 16.51 -3.21 -4.04
N SER A 185 17.48 -3.85 -4.73
CA SER A 185 18.21 -3.26 -5.87
C SER A 185 18.80 -1.88 -5.60
N GLY A 186 19.30 -1.64 -4.37
CA GLY A 186 19.89 -0.35 -3.96
C GLY A 186 18.87 0.72 -3.58
N LEU A 187 17.58 0.40 -3.63
CA LEU A 187 16.50 1.27 -3.15
C LEU A 187 16.10 0.89 -1.72
N VAL A 188 15.75 1.88 -0.92
CA VAL A 188 15.31 1.69 0.47
C VAL A 188 13.88 2.18 0.62
N ILE A 189 12.96 1.25 0.80
CA ILE A 189 11.56 1.52 1.13
C ILE A 189 11.47 1.53 2.66
N TRP A 190 10.92 2.58 3.27
CA TRP A 190 10.81 2.71 4.71
C TRP A 190 9.54 3.44 5.14
N GLY A 191 9.29 3.52 6.43
CA GLY A 191 8.17 4.27 6.99
C GLY A 191 6.81 3.67 6.63
N ILE A 192 5.84 4.52 6.32
CA ILE A 192 4.45 4.13 6.04
C ILE A 192 4.38 3.08 4.92
N THR A 193 5.16 3.26 3.86
CA THR A 193 5.16 2.33 2.72
C THR A 193 5.64 0.95 3.12
N ALA A 194 6.76 0.86 3.84
CA ALA A 194 7.27 -0.43 4.33
C ALA A 194 6.33 -1.05 5.38
N ASN A 195 5.70 -0.25 6.24
CA ASN A 195 4.72 -0.72 7.21
C ASN A 195 3.48 -1.32 6.52
N LEU A 196 2.96 -0.65 5.49
CA LEU A 196 1.84 -1.17 4.70
C LEU A 196 2.22 -2.43 3.92
N THR A 197 3.44 -2.46 3.32
CA THR A 197 3.96 -3.66 2.64
C THR A 197 4.07 -4.83 3.63
N ARG A 198 4.55 -4.59 4.86
CA ARG A 198 4.64 -5.61 5.90
C ARG A 198 3.26 -6.10 6.35
N ARG A 199 2.30 -5.20 6.53
CA ARG A 199 0.91 -5.60 6.83
C ARG A 199 0.30 -6.42 5.70
N PHE A 200 0.58 -6.07 4.45
CA PHE A 200 0.16 -6.86 3.29
C PHE A 200 0.80 -8.26 3.30
N HIS A 201 2.11 -8.35 3.56
CA HIS A 201 2.81 -9.62 3.74
C HIS A 201 2.13 -10.47 4.81
N ASP A 202 1.90 -9.91 6.00
CA ASP A 202 1.32 -10.65 7.12
C ASP A 202 -0.11 -11.13 6.80
N LEU A 203 -0.90 -10.30 6.11
CA LEU A 203 -2.23 -10.68 5.63
C LEU A 203 -2.15 -11.81 4.61
N ALA A 204 -1.25 -11.71 3.61
CA ALA A 204 -1.14 -12.69 2.53
C ALA A 204 -0.61 -14.06 3.00
N LEU A 205 0.24 -14.08 4.04
CA LEU A 205 0.89 -15.29 4.56
C LEU A 205 0.21 -15.89 5.79
N GLN A 206 -0.80 -15.24 6.38
CA GLN A 206 -1.51 -15.85 7.50
C GLN A 206 -1.96 -17.28 7.12
N PRO A 207 -1.69 -18.30 7.95
CA PRO A 207 -2.27 -19.61 7.74
C PRO A 207 -3.80 -19.48 7.75
N GLU A 208 -4.47 -20.28 6.95
CA GLU A 208 -5.92 -20.38 7.05
C GLU A 208 -6.24 -20.79 8.50
N THR A 209 -6.85 -19.89 9.25
CA THR A 209 -7.41 -20.25 10.56
C THR A 209 -8.49 -21.27 10.26
N GLY A 210 -8.16 -22.55 10.47
CA GLY A 210 -9.10 -23.63 10.34
C GLY A 210 -10.36 -23.25 11.11
N ARG A 211 -11.48 -23.20 10.44
CA ARG A 211 -12.78 -23.27 11.12
C ARG A 211 -12.69 -24.49 12.00
N SER A 212 -12.52 -24.26 13.29
CA SER A 212 -12.73 -25.32 14.28
C SER A 212 -14.11 -25.85 14.02
N ALA A 213 -14.18 -27.08 13.49
CA ALA A 213 -15.40 -27.85 13.46
C ALA A 213 -15.74 -28.17 14.92
N GLU A 214 -16.39 -27.22 15.60
CA GLU A 214 -17.17 -27.54 16.78
C GLU A 214 -18.52 -28.05 16.26
N GLY A 215 -18.54 -29.34 16.10
CA GLY A 215 -19.72 -30.12 15.77
C GLY A 215 -19.55 -31.50 16.37
N GLY A 216 -20.05 -31.66 17.58
CA GLY A 216 -20.16 -32.93 18.29
C GLY A 216 -21.15 -32.79 19.42
#